data_44a80b5aa45db420e2c0e68b9d458e3f
#
_entry.id   44a80b5aa45db420e2c0e68b9d458e3f
#
_cell.length_a   1.000
_cell.length_b   1.000
_cell.length_c   1.000
_cell.angle_alpha   90.00
_cell.angle_beta   90.00
_cell.angle_gamma   90.00
#
_symmetry.space_group_name_H-M   'P 1'
#
loop_
_entity.id
_entity.type
_entity.pdbx_description
1 polymer ?
#
loop_
_entity_poly.entity_id
_entity_poly.type
_entity_poly.pdbx_seq_one_letter_code
_entity_poly.pdbx_strand_id
1 'polypeptide(L)'
;MKKVVYFLLALVVVGLGACDNGPKFKVQGEVTGAEDKTLYLEASGLEGVELLDSVKLGGNGSFSFAEACPESPEFYRLRMGGQVINFSVDSTETVIIKTDAAKFDTDYTIEGSESNLKIKELVMLQAELQQKVDKLAKSGIPAGLAQNQLANYINEYKEKVKRGYIYAAPNQSYAYFALFQTLNGYMIFDPLADKEDVKCFAAVATSLNNAYPHADRSKNLYNMVIKGMKNTRTPRQTELDIPQDKIKEATIIDIELKDIKGNVRRLTDLKGKVILIDFTVYNNAMSAAHNLALRELYNKYASQGKKY
;
A
#
# COMPACT_ATOMS: atom_id res chain seq x y z
N MET A 1 63.69 37.75 -34.63
CA MET A 1 63.06 36.44 -34.84
C MET A 1 62.63 35.92 -33.45
N LYS A 2 61.38 36.08 -33.12
CA LYS A 2 60.81 35.74 -31.76
C LYS A 2 60.32 34.32 -31.81
N LYS A 3 60.89 33.43 -30.98
CA LYS A 3 60.38 32.06 -30.76
C LYS A 3 59.25 32.14 -29.77
N VAL A 4 58.03 31.78 -30.19
CA VAL A 4 56.85 31.63 -29.34
C VAL A 4 56.84 30.20 -28.81
N VAL A 5 57.03 30.06 -27.50
CA VAL A 5 56.93 28.79 -26.81
C VAL A 5 55.47 28.63 -26.37
N TYR A 6 54.75 27.67 -26.97
CA TYR A 6 53.41 27.28 -26.51
C TYR A 6 53.53 26.35 -25.33
N PHE A 7 53.13 26.85 -24.15
CA PHE A 7 53.00 26.06 -22.94
C PHE A 7 51.63 25.35 -22.97
N LEU A 8 51.63 24.08 -23.28
CA LEU A 8 50.43 23.25 -23.27
C LEU A 8 50.14 22.91 -21.80
N LEU A 9 49.20 23.64 -21.20
CA LEU A 9 48.68 23.35 -19.84
C LEU A 9 47.71 22.18 -19.98
N ALA A 10 48.16 20.95 -19.71
CA ALA A 10 47.30 19.77 -19.57
C ALA A 10 46.56 19.91 -18.26
N LEU A 11 45.27 20.32 -18.31
CA LEU A 11 44.37 20.33 -17.20
C LEU A 11 43.99 18.88 -16.87
N VAL A 12 44.72 18.26 -15.93
CA VAL A 12 44.31 16.98 -15.34
C VAL A 12 43.11 17.28 -14.42
N VAL A 13 41.93 17.06 -14.92
CA VAL A 13 40.73 17.01 -14.08
C VAL A 13 40.84 15.70 -13.27
N VAL A 14 41.45 15.81 -12.09
CA VAL A 14 41.33 14.78 -11.06
C VAL A 14 39.89 14.86 -10.60
N GLY A 15 39.07 13.95 -11.08
CA GLY A 15 37.76 13.71 -10.53
C GLY A 15 37.96 13.31 -9.05
N LEU A 16 37.79 14.27 -8.15
CA LEU A 16 37.62 14.01 -6.74
C LEU A 16 36.29 13.26 -6.63
N GLY A 17 36.34 11.94 -6.79
CA GLY A 17 35.31 11.08 -6.23
C GLY A 17 35.29 11.42 -4.73
N ALA A 18 34.29 12.15 -4.28
CA ALA A 18 34.01 12.32 -2.89
C ALA A 18 33.79 10.90 -2.35
N CYS A 19 34.84 10.31 -1.74
CA CYS A 19 34.66 9.16 -0.88
C CYS A 19 33.78 9.66 0.26
N ASP A 20 32.50 9.36 0.20
CA ASP A 20 31.59 9.50 1.31
C ASP A 20 32.10 8.54 2.40
N ASN A 21 32.88 9.11 3.35
CA ASN A 21 33.49 8.39 4.46
C ASN A 21 32.47 8.15 5.61
N GLY A 22 31.18 8.40 5.36
CA GLY A 22 30.09 8.12 6.30
C GLY A 22 29.91 6.62 6.57
N PRO A 23 29.18 6.29 7.63
CA PRO A 23 28.81 4.90 7.90
C PRO A 23 27.97 4.34 6.75
N LYS A 24 28.26 3.09 6.36
CA LYS A 24 27.56 2.41 5.25
C LYS A 24 26.95 1.12 5.73
N PHE A 25 25.77 0.81 5.20
CA PHE A 25 25.25 -0.57 5.23
C PHE A 25 25.67 -1.33 3.99
N LYS A 26 25.61 -2.65 4.07
CA LYS A 26 25.96 -3.53 2.96
C LYS A 26 24.81 -4.48 2.63
N VAL A 27 24.63 -4.75 1.34
CA VAL A 27 23.73 -5.79 0.85
C VAL A 27 24.54 -6.70 -0.07
N GLN A 28 24.72 -7.95 0.33
CA GLN A 28 25.57 -8.88 -0.41
C GLN A 28 24.96 -10.27 -0.47
N GLY A 29 25.46 -11.10 -1.38
CA GLY A 29 25.00 -12.47 -1.48
C GLY A 29 25.25 -13.09 -2.83
N GLU A 30 24.34 -14.00 -3.20
CA GLU A 30 24.45 -14.80 -4.41
C GLU A 30 23.07 -15.05 -5.03
N VAL A 31 23.00 -14.92 -6.36
CA VAL A 31 21.83 -15.32 -7.15
C VAL A 31 22.30 -16.38 -8.16
N THR A 32 22.04 -17.65 -7.86
CA THR A 32 22.40 -18.74 -8.75
C THR A 32 21.56 -18.71 -10.04
N GLY A 33 22.12 -19.15 -11.17
CA GLY A 33 21.40 -19.18 -12.45
C GLY A 33 21.06 -17.81 -13.02
N ALA A 34 21.76 -16.75 -12.58
CA ALA A 34 21.50 -15.36 -12.98
C ALA A 34 22.62 -14.76 -13.87
N GLU A 35 23.44 -15.58 -14.50
CA GLU A 35 24.50 -15.10 -15.40
C GLU A 35 23.95 -14.12 -16.44
N ASP A 36 24.67 -13.03 -16.68
CA ASP A 36 24.31 -11.91 -17.56
C ASP A 36 23.04 -11.10 -17.18
N LYS A 37 22.31 -11.48 -16.12
CA LYS A 37 21.19 -10.67 -15.64
C LYS A 37 21.69 -9.48 -14.81
N THR A 38 20.91 -8.40 -14.82
CA THR A 38 21.17 -7.21 -13.99
C THR A 38 20.34 -7.28 -12.71
N LEU A 39 21.04 -7.16 -11.58
CA LEU A 39 20.44 -7.00 -10.26
C LEU A 39 20.48 -5.53 -9.88
N TYR A 40 19.36 -4.99 -9.41
CA TYR A 40 19.19 -3.60 -9.01
C TYR A 40 18.99 -3.52 -7.51
N LEU A 41 19.66 -2.56 -6.86
CA LEU A 41 19.35 -2.13 -5.51
C LEU A 41 18.52 -0.85 -5.60
N GLU A 42 17.35 -0.84 -4.99
CA GLU A 42 16.41 0.27 -5.03
C GLU A 42 15.95 0.65 -3.62
N ALA A 43 15.79 1.95 -3.36
CA ALA A 43 15.13 2.46 -2.17
C ALA A 43 13.61 2.55 -2.40
N SER A 44 12.83 2.13 -1.41
CA SER A 44 11.36 2.22 -1.42
C SER A 44 10.94 3.43 -0.57
N GLY A 45 11.05 4.64 -1.15
CA GLY A 45 10.71 5.90 -0.50
C GLY A 45 9.20 6.16 -0.40
N LEU A 46 8.82 7.23 0.29
CA LEU A 46 7.42 7.68 0.41
C LEU A 46 6.85 8.20 -0.91
N GLU A 47 7.69 8.77 -1.77
CA GLU A 47 7.31 9.34 -3.06
C GLU A 47 7.43 8.32 -4.21
N GLY A 48 7.96 7.14 -3.93
CA GLY A 48 8.16 6.09 -4.91
C GLY A 48 9.44 5.32 -4.74
N VAL A 49 9.84 4.64 -5.80
CA VAL A 49 11.03 3.79 -5.83
C VAL A 49 12.14 4.52 -6.57
N GLU A 50 13.31 4.56 -5.94
CA GLU A 50 14.53 5.17 -6.47
C GLU A 50 15.60 4.10 -6.71
N LEU A 51 16.25 4.13 -7.87
CA LEU A 51 17.40 3.28 -8.18
C LEU A 51 18.64 3.82 -7.47
N LEU A 52 19.27 3.01 -6.63
CA LEU A 52 20.51 3.37 -5.95
C LEU A 52 21.73 2.85 -6.69
N ASP A 53 21.74 1.55 -7.01
CA ASP A 53 22.88 0.90 -7.67
C ASP A 53 22.42 -0.31 -8.50
N SER A 54 23.30 -0.81 -9.35
CA SER A 54 23.05 -2.01 -10.12
C SER A 54 24.33 -2.77 -10.45
N VAL A 55 24.22 -4.09 -10.59
CA VAL A 55 25.34 -4.96 -10.97
C VAL A 55 24.89 -5.97 -12.01
N LYS A 56 25.70 -6.18 -13.04
CA LYS A 56 25.55 -7.31 -13.96
C LYS A 56 26.20 -8.54 -13.34
N LEU A 57 25.40 -9.58 -13.10
CA LEU A 57 25.84 -10.80 -12.42
C LEU A 57 26.72 -11.64 -13.35
N GLY A 58 27.83 -12.14 -12.80
CA GLY A 58 28.69 -13.12 -13.47
C GLY A 58 28.20 -14.54 -13.22
N GLY A 59 28.96 -15.54 -13.75
CA GLY A 59 28.60 -16.96 -13.64
C GLY A 59 28.51 -17.52 -12.22
N ASN A 60 29.16 -16.87 -11.24
CA ASN A 60 29.03 -17.24 -9.82
C ASN A 60 27.85 -16.56 -9.12
N GLY A 61 27.15 -15.63 -9.78
CA GLY A 61 25.98 -14.93 -9.23
C GLY A 61 26.24 -14.04 -8.03
N SER A 62 27.49 -13.81 -7.62
CA SER A 62 27.82 -13.02 -6.44
C SER A 62 27.60 -11.53 -6.68
N PHE A 63 27.12 -10.81 -5.64
CA PHE A 63 26.92 -9.36 -5.66
C PHE A 63 27.26 -8.74 -4.30
N SER A 64 27.57 -7.43 -4.32
CA SER A 64 27.76 -6.63 -3.13
C SER A 64 27.48 -5.17 -3.45
N PHE A 65 26.57 -4.55 -2.69
CA PHE A 65 26.25 -3.12 -2.70
C PHE A 65 26.64 -2.52 -1.35
N ALA A 66 26.96 -1.22 -1.34
CA ALA A 66 27.29 -0.48 -0.13
C ALA A 66 26.78 0.96 -0.23
N GLU A 67 25.78 1.31 0.56
CA GLU A 67 25.11 2.59 0.54
C GLU A 67 25.22 3.32 1.89
N ALA A 68 24.96 4.63 1.89
CA ALA A 68 24.94 5.42 3.10
C ALA A 68 23.90 4.89 4.10
N CYS A 69 24.31 4.83 5.37
CA CYS A 69 23.44 4.37 6.44
C CYS A 69 22.27 5.34 6.66
N PRO A 70 21.02 4.88 6.73
CA PRO A 70 19.90 5.76 7.02
C PRO A 70 19.89 6.20 8.50
N GLU A 71 19.32 7.38 8.77
CA GLU A 71 19.16 7.91 10.14
C GLU A 71 18.01 7.27 10.92
N SER A 72 17.12 6.57 10.22
CA SER A 72 15.94 5.87 10.73
C SER A 72 15.67 4.63 9.87
N PRO A 73 14.85 3.67 10.31
CA PRO A 73 14.52 2.51 9.52
C PRO A 73 13.96 2.88 8.15
N GLU A 74 14.67 2.45 7.09
CA GLU A 74 14.29 2.65 5.70
C GLU A 74 14.12 1.32 4.98
N PHE A 75 13.36 1.34 3.87
CA PHE A 75 13.03 0.14 3.11
C PHE A 75 13.73 0.14 1.77
N TYR A 76 14.24 -1.01 1.44
CA TYR A 76 14.97 -1.27 0.21
C TYR A 76 14.43 -2.51 -0.46
N ARG A 77 14.80 -2.70 -1.72
CA ARG A 77 14.51 -3.93 -2.44
C ARG A 77 15.61 -4.29 -3.42
N LEU A 78 15.87 -5.57 -3.55
CA LEU A 78 16.58 -6.11 -4.70
C LEU A 78 15.56 -6.44 -5.79
N ARG A 79 15.83 -5.99 -7.01
CA ARG A 79 14.98 -6.29 -8.16
C ARG A 79 15.79 -6.96 -9.27
N MET A 80 15.22 -8.03 -9.82
CA MET A 80 15.72 -8.69 -11.02
C MET A 80 14.54 -8.99 -11.95
N GLY A 81 14.52 -8.33 -13.11
CA GLY A 81 13.33 -8.36 -13.97
C GLY A 81 12.10 -7.79 -13.30
N GLY A 82 11.03 -8.57 -13.20
CA GLY A 82 9.78 -8.21 -12.51
C GLY A 82 9.68 -8.69 -11.06
N GLN A 83 10.69 -9.43 -10.57
CA GLN A 83 10.68 -10.01 -9.22
C GLN A 83 11.43 -9.13 -8.23
N VAL A 84 10.97 -9.08 -6.96
CA VAL A 84 11.54 -8.22 -5.93
C VAL A 84 11.66 -8.93 -4.58
N ILE A 85 12.78 -8.69 -3.89
CA ILE A 85 13.00 -9.08 -2.49
C ILE A 85 13.03 -7.79 -1.67
N ASN A 86 12.08 -7.63 -0.75
CA ASN A 86 12.01 -6.46 0.13
C ASN A 86 12.78 -6.72 1.42
N PHE A 87 13.42 -5.66 1.94
CA PHE A 87 14.12 -5.68 3.22
C PHE A 87 14.16 -4.27 3.81
N SER A 88 14.55 -4.16 5.07
CA SER A 88 14.78 -2.89 5.76
C SER A 88 16.20 -2.79 6.30
N VAL A 89 16.65 -1.56 6.46
CA VAL A 89 17.93 -1.22 7.11
C VAL A 89 17.67 -0.10 8.09
N ASP A 90 18.23 -0.19 9.29
CA ASP A 90 18.13 0.85 10.33
C ASP A 90 19.49 1.35 10.84
N SER A 91 20.58 0.68 10.44
CA SER A 91 21.93 0.94 10.93
C SER A 91 23.01 0.48 9.93
N THR A 92 24.26 0.37 10.40
CA THR A 92 25.42 -0.13 9.62
C THR A 92 25.42 -1.64 9.46
N GLU A 93 24.28 -2.25 9.35
CA GLU A 93 24.13 -3.71 9.21
C GLU A 93 24.58 -4.25 7.82
N THR A 94 24.80 -5.54 7.78
CA THR A 94 25.03 -6.26 6.52
C THR A 94 23.88 -7.23 6.30
N VAL A 95 23.13 -7.00 5.22
CA VAL A 95 22.07 -7.90 4.78
C VAL A 95 22.64 -8.90 3.78
N ILE A 96 22.48 -10.21 4.07
CA ILE A 96 22.96 -11.28 3.21
C ILE A 96 21.77 -11.99 2.59
N ILE A 97 21.70 -12.02 1.25
CA ILE A 97 20.61 -12.63 0.50
C ILE A 97 21.14 -13.68 -0.45
N LYS A 98 20.57 -14.89 -0.40
CA LYS A 98 20.88 -15.97 -1.34
C LYS A 98 19.59 -16.51 -1.93
N THR A 99 19.57 -16.67 -3.25
CA THR A 99 18.42 -17.16 -3.99
C THR A 99 18.81 -17.78 -5.32
N ASP A 100 17.86 -18.36 -6.01
CA ASP A 100 17.97 -18.82 -7.40
C ASP A 100 17.15 -17.93 -8.33
N ALA A 101 17.66 -17.66 -9.52
CA ALA A 101 17.03 -16.76 -10.49
C ALA A 101 15.62 -17.19 -10.94
N ALA A 102 15.31 -18.49 -10.88
CA ALA A 102 13.96 -18.99 -11.24
C ALA A 102 12.94 -18.80 -10.13
N LYS A 103 13.42 -18.64 -8.88
CA LYS A 103 12.59 -18.51 -7.67
C LYS A 103 12.97 -17.26 -6.87
N PHE A 104 13.41 -16.21 -7.53
CA PHE A 104 14.10 -15.07 -6.95
C PHE A 104 13.39 -14.50 -5.71
N ASP A 105 12.10 -14.29 -5.78
CA ASP A 105 11.27 -13.67 -4.74
C ASP A 105 10.43 -14.67 -3.92
N THR A 106 10.45 -15.95 -4.29
CA THR A 106 9.61 -16.97 -3.66
C THR A 106 10.39 -17.96 -2.78
N ASP A 107 11.68 -18.15 -3.06
CA ASP A 107 12.53 -19.09 -2.32
C ASP A 107 13.94 -18.50 -2.14
N TYR A 108 14.09 -17.65 -1.12
CA TYR A 108 15.36 -17.00 -0.80
C TYR A 108 15.68 -17.11 0.69
N THR A 109 16.94 -16.99 1.06
CA THR A 109 17.37 -16.76 2.44
C THR A 109 17.74 -15.30 2.63
N ILE A 110 17.48 -14.77 3.82
CA ILE A 110 17.88 -13.42 4.21
C ILE A 110 18.39 -13.46 5.64
N GLU A 111 19.56 -12.88 5.85
CA GLU A 111 20.24 -12.79 7.15
C GLU A 111 20.66 -11.35 7.39
N GLY A 112 20.94 -10.97 8.63
CA GLY A 112 21.43 -9.65 9.03
C GLY A 112 20.63 -9.03 10.15
N SER A 113 19.30 -9.12 10.12
CA SER A 113 18.45 -8.64 11.20
C SER A 113 17.19 -9.47 11.39
N GLU A 114 16.62 -9.44 12.60
CA GLU A 114 15.32 -10.07 12.88
C GLU A 114 14.21 -9.43 12.04
N SER A 115 14.28 -8.10 11.85
CA SER A 115 13.31 -7.38 11.04
C SER A 115 13.23 -7.93 9.62
N ASN A 116 14.36 -8.28 9.01
CA ASN A 116 14.40 -8.82 7.66
C ASN A 116 13.80 -10.22 7.56
N LEU A 117 14.01 -11.06 8.58
CA LEU A 117 13.33 -12.35 8.66
C LEU A 117 11.81 -12.17 8.75
N LYS A 118 11.35 -11.21 9.58
CA LYS A 118 9.93 -10.92 9.74
C LYS A 118 9.30 -10.29 8.50
N ILE A 119 10.02 -9.45 7.76
CA ILE A 119 9.57 -8.92 6.46
C ILE A 119 9.39 -10.07 5.45
N LYS A 120 10.36 -11.00 5.37
CA LYS A 120 10.21 -12.20 4.53
C LYS A 120 8.97 -13.01 4.90
N GLU A 121 8.77 -13.30 6.19
CA GLU A 121 7.57 -14.00 6.67
C GLU A 121 6.28 -13.29 6.22
N LEU A 122 6.21 -11.96 6.35
CA LEU A 122 5.05 -11.15 5.92
C LEU A 122 4.81 -11.24 4.41
N VAL A 123 5.86 -11.19 3.60
CA VAL A 123 5.77 -11.35 2.13
C VAL A 123 5.20 -12.74 1.79
N MET A 124 5.68 -13.80 2.45
CA MET A 124 5.16 -15.15 2.20
C MET A 124 3.70 -15.31 2.66
N LEU A 125 3.33 -14.72 3.79
CA LEU A 125 1.94 -14.71 4.27
C LEU A 125 1.00 -13.96 3.30
N GLN A 126 1.43 -12.84 2.76
CA GLN A 126 0.68 -12.08 1.76
C GLN A 126 0.53 -12.88 0.47
N ALA A 127 1.60 -13.53 -0.01
CA ALA A 127 1.56 -14.39 -1.19
C ALA A 127 0.61 -15.59 -1.00
N GLU A 128 0.57 -16.19 0.20
CA GLU A 128 -0.39 -17.24 0.55
C GLU A 128 -1.84 -16.73 0.48
N LEU A 129 -2.10 -15.54 1.03
CA LEU A 129 -3.42 -14.90 0.95
C LEU A 129 -3.82 -14.66 -0.50
N GLN A 130 -2.91 -14.10 -1.32
CA GLN A 130 -3.16 -13.87 -2.75
C GLN A 130 -3.52 -15.16 -3.48
N GLN A 131 -2.78 -16.25 -3.23
CA GLN A 131 -3.08 -17.56 -3.83
C GLN A 131 -4.46 -18.10 -3.42
N LYS A 132 -4.87 -17.94 -2.15
CA LYS A 132 -6.21 -18.33 -1.69
C LYS A 132 -7.29 -17.54 -2.42
N VAL A 133 -7.08 -16.24 -2.60
CA VAL A 133 -8.02 -15.35 -3.30
C VAL A 133 -8.10 -15.68 -4.79
N ASP A 134 -6.97 -15.93 -5.44
CA ASP A 134 -6.92 -16.33 -6.86
C ASP A 134 -7.64 -17.67 -7.11
N LYS A 135 -7.48 -18.63 -6.20
CA LYS A 135 -8.20 -19.92 -6.25
C LYS A 135 -9.71 -19.70 -6.04
N LEU A 136 -10.08 -18.83 -5.10
CA LEU A 136 -11.49 -18.49 -4.85
C LEU A 136 -12.13 -17.85 -6.07
N ALA A 137 -11.45 -16.93 -6.73
CA ALA A 137 -11.93 -16.27 -7.96
C ALA A 137 -12.19 -17.26 -9.11
N LYS A 138 -11.46 -18.37 -9.14
CA LYS A 138 -11.59 -19.44 -10.17
C LYS A 138 -12.54 -20.56 -9.76
N SER A 139 -13.09 -20.55 -8.54
CA SER A 139 -13.85 -21.69 -7.98
C SER A 139 -15.26 -21.86 -8.55
N GLY A 140 -15.83 -20.83 -9.19
CA GLY A 140 -17.19 -20.86 -9.72
C GLY A 140 -18.30 -20.90 -8.67
N ILE A 141 -18.00 -20.71 -7.39
CA ILE A 141 -19.02 -20.66 -6.33
C ILE A 141 -19.89 -19.39 -6.45
N PRO A 142 -21.13 -19.40 -5.93
CA PRO A 142 -22.01 -18.24 -5.95
C PRO A 142 -21.35 -16.99 -5.32
N ALA A 143 -21.59 -15.82 -5.92
CA ALA A 143 -20.93 -14.57 -5.54
C ALA A 143 -21.04 -14.23 -4.06
N GLY A 144 -22.20 -14.46 -3.42
CA GLY A 144 -22.39 -14.19 -1.99
C GLY A 144 -21.54 -15.10 -1.09
N LEU A 145 -21.36 -16.38 -1.48
CA LEU A 145 -20.46 -17.30 -0.76
C LEU A 145 -18.98 -16.91 -0.96
N ALA A 146 -18.63 -16.53 -2.20
CA ALA A 146 -17.29 -16.07 -2.51
C ALA A 146 -16.91 -14.82 -1.69
N GLN A 147 -17.83 -13.86 -1.56
CA GLN A 147 -17.62 -12.65 -0.77
C GLN A 147 -17.42 -12.94 0.71
N ASN A 148 -18.23 -13.83 1.29
CA ASN A 148 -18.07 -14.25 2.68
C ASN A 148 -16.73 -14.96 2.91
N GLN A 149 -16.33 -15.83 1.98
CA GLN A 149 -15.05 -16.55 2.06
C GLN A 149 -13.86 -15.60 1.95
N LEU A 150 -13.94 -14.61 1.04
CA LEU A 150 -12.92 -13.57 0.91
C LEU A 150 -12.78 -12.75 2.20
N ALA A 151 -13.90 -12.33 2.80
CA ALA A 151 -13.89 -11.60 4.06
C ALA A 151 -13.23 -12.42 5.19
N ASN A 152 -13.51 -13.72 5.25
CA ASN A 152 -12.88 -14.61 6.22
C ASN A 152 -11.36 -14.71 6.01
N TYR A 153 -10.88 -14.89 4.78
CA TYR A 153 -9.43 -14.94 4.48
C TYR A 153 -8.72 -13.64 4.87
N ILE A 154 -9.33 -12.48 4.57
CA ILE A 154 -8.77 -11.18 4.94
C ILE A 154 -8.74 -11.01 6.46
N ASN A 155 -9.81 -11.40 7.17
CA ASN A 155 -9.87 -11.29 8.62
C ASN A 155 -8.85 -12.20 9.31
N GLU A 156 -8.72 -13.45 8.88
CA GLU A 156 -7.70 -14.38 9.39
C GLU A 156 -6.28 -13.83 9.21
N TYR A 157 -5.99 -13.30 8.03
CA TYR A 157 -4.72 -12.64 7.73
C TYR A 157 -4.48 -11.44 8.66
N LYS A 158 -5.46 -10.53 8.75
CA LYS A 158 -5.38 -9.33 9.61
C LYS A 158 -5.12 -9.71 11.07
N GLU A 159 -5.85 -10.67 11.63
CA GLU A 159 -5.68 -11.09 13.02
C GLU A 159 -4.29 -11.70 13.26
N LYS A 160 -3.78 -12.52 12.34
CA LYS A 160 -2.43 -13.09 12.42
C LYS A 160 -1.38 -11.99 12.39
N VAL A 161 -1.49 -11.03 11.47
CA VAL A 161 -0.54 -9.94 11.29
C VAL A 161 -0.60 -8.94 12.44
N LYS A 162 -1.78 -8.58 12.93
CA LYS A 162 -1.94 -7.72 14.11
C LYS A 162 -1.20 -8.27 15.32
N ARG A 163 -1.42 -9.54 15.65
CA ARG A 163 -0.86 -10.16 16.85
C ARG A 163 0.63 -10.47 16.72
N GLY A 164 1.04 -11.01 15.58
CA GLY A 164 2.41 -11.51 15.38
C GLY A 164 3.42 -10.44 14.98
N TYR A 165 2.96 -9.31 14.43
CA TYR A 165 3.87 -8.33 13.83
C TYR A 165 3.58 -6.89 14.27
N ILE A 166 2.33 -6.40 14.19
CA ILE A 166 2.03 -5.01 14.46
C ILE A 166 2.10 -4.69 15.95
N TYR A 167 1.37 -5.44 16.78
CA TYR A 167 1.31 -5.18 18.23
C TYR A 167 2.45 -5.87 19.01
N ALA A 168 3.09 -6.88 18.44
CA ALA A 168 4.19 -7.57 19.10
C ALA A 168 5.40 -6.65 19.33
N ALA A 169 5.75 -5.84 18.33
CA ALA A 169 6.84 -4.88 18.43
C ALA A 169 6.60 -3.69 17.46
N PRO A 170 5.73 -2.74 17.83
CA PRO A 170 5.28 -1.66 16.96
C PRO A 170 6.38 -0.64 16.60
N ASN A 171 7.53 -0.69 17.27
CA ASN A 171 8.71 0.13 16.99
C ASN A 171 9.64 -0.48 15.92
N GLN A 172 9.38 -1.71 15.47
CA GLN A 172 10.22 -2.39 14.50
C GLN A 172 9.79 -2.07 13.05
N SER A 173 10.75 -2.06 12.12
CA SER A 173 10.49 -1.78 10.70
C SER A 173 9.48 -2.76 10.08
N TYR A 174 9.49 -4.03 10.48
CA TYR A 174 8.52 -5.00 9.98
C TYR A 174 7.08 -4.70 10.40
N ALA A 175 6.86 -4.01 11.55
CA ALA A 175 5.51 -3.58 11.93
C ALA A 175 5.00 -2.48 10.99
N TYR A 176 5.88 -1.54 10.61
CA TYR A 176 5.56 -0.57 9.57
C TYR A 176 5.26 -1.26 8.24
N PHE A 177 6.12 -2.18 7.81
CA PHE A 177 5.96 -2.93 6.55
C PHE A 177 4.62 -3.70 6.51
N ALA A 178 4.20 -4.27 7.64
CA ALA A 178 2.94 -5.01 7.76
C ALA A 178 1.70 -4.15 7.48
N LEU A 179 1.71 -2.85 7.81
CA LEU A 179 0.60 -1.94 7.58
C LEU A 179 0.33 -1.69 6.09
N PHE A 180 1.36 -1.77 5.25
CA PHE A 180 1.28 -1.40 3.82
C PHE A 180 1.18 -2.59 2.87
N GLN A 181 0.87 -3.79 3.40
CA GLN A 181 0.62 -4.95 2.56
C GLN A 181 -0.66 -4.78 1.75
N THR A 182 -0.63 -5.24 0.51
CA THR A 182 -1.75 -5.09 -0.43
C THR A 182 -2.29 -6.43 -0.91
N LEU A 183 -3.55 -6.46 -1.29
CA LEU A 183 -4.21 -7.57 -1.95
C LEU A 183 -4.88 -7.03 -3.23
N ASN A 184 -4.52 -7.55 -4.38
CA ASN A 184 -4.99 -7.04 -5.69
C ASN A 184 -4.82 -5.52 -5.86
N GLY A 185 -3.74 -4.96 -5.30
CA GLY A 185 -3.44 -3.52 -5.36
C GLY A 185 -4.16 -2.64 -4.34
N TYR A 186 -5.04 -3.20 -3.50
CA TYR A 186 -5.70 -2.48 -2.41
C TYR A 186 -5.04 -2.78 -1.07
N MET A 187 -4.93 -1.78 -0.21
CA MET A 187 -4.40 -1.97 1.14
C MET A 187 -5.25 -2.97 1.93
N ILE A 188 -4.60 -3.94 2.57
CA ILE A 188 -5.27 -4.90 3.45
C ILE A 188 -5.70 -4.20 4.76
N PHE A 189 -4.83 -3.31 5.28
CA PHE A 189 -5.16 -2.44 6.42
C PHE A 189 -5.45 -1.04 5.87
N ASP A 190 -6.71 -0.62 5.90
CA ASP A 190 -7.12 0.70 5.41
C ASP A 190 -7.48 1.64 6.57
N PRO A 191 -6.55 2.49 7.02
CA PRO A 191 -6.79 3.40 8.12
C PRO A 191 -7.79 4.51 7.77
N LEU A 192 -8.11 4.71 6.47
CA LEU A 192 -9.04 5.76 6.06
C LEU A 192 -10.50 5.30 6.07
N ALA A 193 -10.75 3.99 6.02
CA ALA A 193 -12.07 3.39 5.96
C ALA A 193 -12.43 2.56 7.20
N ASP A 194 -11.46 1.97 7.91
CA ASP A 194 -11.69 1.06 9.04
C ASP A 194 -11.08 1.59 10.35
N LYS A 195 -11.94 1.76 11.37
CA LYS A 195 -11.53 2.25 12.68
C LYS A 195 -10.56 1.29 13.41
N GLU A 196 -10.70 0.00 13.23
CA GLU A 196 -9.79 -0.99 13.83
C GLU A 196 -8.42 -0.95 13.16
N ASP A 197 -8.37 -0.68 11.87
CA ASP A 197 -7.11 -0.47 11.16
C ASP A 197 -6.43 0.83 11.61
N VAL A 198 -7.18 1.91 11.88
CA VAL A 198 -6.61 3.13 12.49
C VAL A 198 -5.85 2.81 13.76
N LYS A 199 -6.32 1.89 14.61
CA LYS A 199 -5.62 1.50 15.84
C LYS A 199 -4.28 0.83 15.55
N CYS A 200 -4.21 0.00 14.51
CA CYS A 200 -2.96 -0.62 14.06
C CYS A 200 -1.93 0.44 13.65
N PHE A 201 -2.37 1.38 12.81
CA PHE A 201 -1.53 2.51 12.39
C PHE A 201 -1.12 3.38 13.55
N ALA A 202 -2.02 3.67 14.50
CA ALA A 202 -1.73 4.50 15.68
C ALA A 202 -0.68 3.87 16.60
N ALA A 203 -0.72 2.56 16.80
CA ALA A 203 0.26 1.83 17.60
C ALA A 203 1.68 1.99 17.02
N VAL A 204 1.83 1.76 15.72
CA VAL A 204 3.12 1.90 15.02
C VAL A 204 3.55 3.36 14.95
N ALA A 205 2.63 4.28 14.61
CA ALA A 205 2.92 5.72 14.53
C ALA A 205 3.44 6.26 15.84
N THR A 206 2.80 5.91 16.97
CA THR A 206 3.24 6.34 18.30
C THR A 206 4.63 5.80 18.63
N SER A 207 4.88 4.54 18.38
CA SER A 207 6.16 3.88 18.67
C SER A 207 7.30 4.45 17.82
N LEU A 208 7.08 4.63 16.51
CA LEU A 208 8.08 5.21 15.61
C LEU A 208 8.32 6.70 15.92
N ASN A 209 7.29 7.47 16.24
CA ASN A 209 7.46 8.87 16.61
C ASN A 209 8.27 9.03 17.90
N ASN A 210 8.15 8.12 18.85
CA ASN A 210 8.95 8.12 20.07
C ASN A 210 10.44 7.80 19.78
N ALA A 211 10.70 6.87 18.86
CA ALA A 211 12.05 6.45 18.51
C ALA A 211 12.71 7.40 17.48
N TYR A 212 11.94 7.85 16.48
CA TYR A 212 12.42 8.62 15.33
C TYR A 212 11.49 9.81 15.03
N PRO A 213 11.39 10.82 15.90
CA PRO A 213 10.41 11.91 15.77
C PRO A 213 10.62 12.80 14.54
N HIS A 214 11.83 12.81 13.99
CA HIS A 214 12.19 13.62 12.82
C HIS A 214 12.06 12.86 11.50
N ALA A 215 11.93 11.53 11.54
CA ALA A 215 11.81 10.70 10.35
C ALA A 215 10.53 11.01 9.56
N ASP A 216 10.65 11.11 8.25
CA ASP A 216 9.50 11.45 7.40
C ASP A 216 8.45 10.34 7.40
N ARG A 217 8.84 9.07 7.57
CA ARG A 217 7.90 7.96 7.75
C ARG A 217 7.09 8.08 9.02
N SER A 218 7.69 8.55 10.13
CA SER A 218 6.97 8.80 11.37
C SER A 218 5.93 9.89 11.20
N LYS A 219 6.30 11.01 10.57
CA LYS A 219 5.38 12.12 10.26
C LYS A 219 4.26 11.70 9.31
N ASN A 220 4.59 10.96 8.25
CA ASN A 220 3.60 10.47 7.29
C ASN A 220 2.58 9.56 7.97
N LEU A 221 3.04 8.58 8.74
CA LEU A 221 2.18 7.64 9.45
C LEU A 221 1.28 8.34 10.46
N TYR A 222 1.82 9.32 11.21
CA TYR A 222 1.04 10.15 12.13
C TYR A 222 -0.08 10.90 11.40
N ASN A 223 0.22 11.52 10.26
CA ASN A 223 -0.77 12.22 9.45
C ASN A 223 -1.87 11.28 8.92
N MET A 224 -1.52 10.05 8.52
CA MET A 224 -2.48 9.03 8.12
C MET A 224 -3.43 8.67 9.27
N VAL A 225 -2.90 8.52 10.49
CA VAL A 225 -3.70 8.24 11.69
C VAL A 225 -4.68 9.37 11.97
N ILE A 226 -4.23 10.63 11.96
CA ILE A 226 -5.11 11.79 12.19
C ILE A 226 -6.22 11.85 11.16
N LYS A 227 -5.89 11.65 9.87
CA LYS A 227 -6.87 11.60 8.79
C LYS A 227 -7.86 10.45 8.97
N GLY A 228 -7.36 9.26 9.32
CA GLY A 228 -8.17 8.09 9.62
C GLY A 228 -9.14 8.30 10.79
N MET A 229 -8.64 8.83 11.90
CA MET A 229 -9.48 9.18 13.06
C MET A 229 -10.59 10.16 12.69
N LYS A 230 -10.30 11.12 11.82
CA LYS A 230 -11.30 12.08 11.34
C LYS A 230 -12.35 11.39 10.48
N ASN A 231 -11.94 10.53 9.56
CA ASN A 231 -12.83 9.87 8.60
C ASN A 231 -13.71 8.80 9.27
N THR A 232 -13.13 8.02 10.20
CA THR A 232 -13.81 6.90 10.86
C THR A 232 -14.52 7.30 12.14
N ARG A 233 -14.48 8.59 12.50
CA ARG A 233 -15.20 9.11 13.65
C ARG A 233 -16.70 8.99 13.37
N THR A 234 -17.40 8.19 14.17
CA THR A 234 -18.87 8.19 14.17
C THR A 234 -19.34 9.64 14.37
N PRO A 235 -20.16 10.20 13.49
CA PRO A 235 -20.73 11.51 13.75
C PRO A 235 -21.35 11.49 15.14
N ARG A 236 -20.93 12.38 16.05
CA ARG A 236 -21.74 12.62 17.23
C ARG A 236 -23.12 12.95 16.67
N GLN A 237 -24.11 12.15 16.97
CA GLN A 237 -25.48 12.60 16.89
C GLN A 237 -25.55 13.79 17.88
N THR A 238 -25.27 14.96 17.35
CA THR A 238 -25.78 16.17 17.94
C THR A 238 -27.28 15.97 17.71
N GLU A 239 -28.05 15.56 18.71
CA GLU A 239 -29.47 15.85 18.74
C GLU A 239 -29.54 17.33 18.45
N LEU A 240 -29.84 17.65 17.20
CA LEU A 240 -30.24 19.00 16.81
C LEU A 240 -31.60 19.14 17.52
N ASP A 241 -31.57 19.74 18.69
CA ASP A 241 -32.77 20.26 19.35
C ASP A 241 -33.27 21.39 18.46
N ILE A 242 -33.94 20.96 17.37
CA ILE A 242 -34.60 21.89 16.44
C ILE A 242 -35.94 22.21 17.10
N PRO A 243 -36.12 23.42 17.61
CA PRO A 243 -37.40 23.84 18.17
C PRO A 243 -38.53 23.49 17.19
N GLN A 244 -39.58 22.85 17.68
CA GLN A 244 -40.67 22.33 16.83
C GLN A 244 -41.34 23.42 15.97
N ASP A 245 -41.31 24.67 16.41
CA ASP A 245 -41.76 25.82 15.66
C ASP A 245 -40.91 26.16 14.41
N LYS A 246 -39.67 25.62 14.34
CA LYS A 246 -38.79 25.75 13.17
C LYS A 246 -38.83 24.55 12.23
N ILE A 247 -39.49 23.47 12.61
CA ILE A 247 -39.75 22.33 11.72
C ILE A 247 -40.88 22.76 10.77
N LYS A 248 -40.54 23.56 9.75
CA LYS A 248 -41.40 23.67 8.58
C LYS A 248 -41.49 22.28 7.97
N GLU A 249 -42.72 21.88 7.54
CA GLU A 249 -42.89 20.61 6.81
C GLU A 249 -41.72 20.43 5.84
N ALA A 250 -41.00 19.29 5.99
CA ALA A 250 -39.82 19.03 5.18
C ALA A 250 -40.27 18.94 3.72
N THR A 251 -40.19 20.04 3.04
CA THR A 251 -40.34 20.06 1.59
C THR A 251 -39.09 19.38 1.04
N ILE A 252 -39.32 18.29 0.30
CA ILE A 252 -38.24 17.61 -0.44
C ILE A 252 -37.52 18.70 -1.26
N ILE A 253 -36.21 18.85 -1.05
CA ILE A 253 -35.38 19.70 -1.89
C ILE A 253 -35.52 19.19 -3.31
N ASP A 254 -36.10 20.02 -4.21
CA ASP A 254 -36.31 19.60 -5.58
C ASP A 254 -34.97 19.52 -6.33
N ILE A 255 -34.70 18.37 -6.88
CA ILE A 255 -33.53 18.13 -7.76
C ILE A 255 -34.09 18.04 -9.18
N GLU A 256 -33.73 19.00 -10.03
CA GLU A 256 -34.11 19.01 -11.44
C GLU A 256 -32.91 18.56 -12.29
N LEU A 257 -33.05 17.46 -13.03
CA LEU A 257 -32.02 16.91 -13.93
C LEU A 257 -32.63 16.44 -15.22
N LYS A 258 -31.85 16.44 -16.31
CA LYS A 258 -32.24 15.85 -17.58
C LYS A 258 -31.96 14.37 -17.59
N ASP A 259 -32.94 13.55 -18.03
CA ASP A 259 -32.74 12.14 -18.30
C ASP A 259 -31.90 11.92 -19.59
N ILE A 260 -31.54 10.67 -19.85
CA ILE A 260 -30.75 10.31 -21.05
C ILE A 260 -31.43 10.63 -22.39
N LYS A 261 -32.73 10.96 -22.38
CA LYS A 261 -33.51 11.37 -23.54
C LYS A 261 -33.64 12.88 -23.62
N GLY A 262 -33.04 13.65 -22.69
CA GLY A 262 -33.09 15.08 -22.61
C GLY A 262 -34.34 15.67 -21.92
N ASN A 263 -35.24 14.83 -21.39
CA ASN A 263 -36.44 15.30 -20.69
C ASN A 263 -36.05 15.74 -19.26
N VAL A 264 -36.63 16.84 -18.84
CA VAL A 264 -36.47 17.33 -17.46
C VAL A 264 -37.23 16.39 -16.52
N ARG A 265 -36.57 15.91 -15.47
CA ARG A 265 -37.12 15.11 -14.38
C ARG A 265 -36.92 15.86 -13.06
N ARG A 266 -37.93 15.85 -12.22
CA ARG A 266 -37.88 16.46 -10.89
C ARG A 266 -38.08 15.42 -9.80
N LEU A 267 -37.37 15.57 -8.72
CA LEU A 267 -37.51 14.70 -7.56
C LEU A 267 -38.91 14.81 -6.96
N THR A 268 -39.50 16.01 -7.02
CA THR A 268 -40.86 16.31 -6.56
C THR A 268 -41.94 15.57 -7.36
N ASP A 269 -41.69 15.16 -8.59
CA ASP A 269 -42.60 14.34 -9.41
C ASP A 269 -42.83 12.92 -8.82
N LEU A 270 -41.93 12.51 -7.91
CA LEU A 270 -41.99 11.24 -7.22
C LEU A 270 -42.64 11.32 -5.83
N LYS A 271 -43.31 12.44 -5.53
CA LYS A 271 -44.00 12.64 -4.24
C LYS A 271 -44.96 11.47 -3.95
N GLY A 272 -44.90 10.94 -2.71
CA GLY A 272 -45.70 9.80 -2.26
C GLY A 272 -45.10 8.42 -2.59
N LYS A 273 -43.88 8.40 -3.13
CA LYS A 273 -43.10 7.15 -3.31
C LYS A 273 -41.88 7.14 -2.39
N VAL A 274 -41.40 5.96 -2.05
CA VAL A 274 -40.06 5.81 -1.45
C VAL A 274 -39.03 5.96 -2.55
N ILE A 275 -38.08 6.87 -2.34
CA ILE A 275 -37.06 7.23 -3.34
C ILE A 275 -35.71 6.78 -2.82
N LEU A 276 -35.02 5.92 -3.56
CA LEU A 276 -33.62 5.59 -3.38
C LEU A 276 -32.80 6.43 -4.35
N ILE A 277 -31.93 7.28 -3.83
CA ILE A 277 -30.97 8.06 -4.62
C ILE A 277 -29.61 7.36 -4.52
N ASP A 278 -29.07 6.96 -5.66
CA ASP A 278 -27.76 6.34 -5.75
C ASP A 278 -26.77 7.26 -6.50
N PHE A 279 -25.62 7.50 -5.88
CA PHE A 279 -24.55 8.29 -6.46
C PHE A 279 -23.45 7.35 -6.95
N THR A 280 -23.44 7.08 -8.26
CA THR A 280 -22.54 6.13 -8.88
C THR A 280 -21.56 6.80 -9.82
N VAL A 281 -20.28 6.40 -9.76
CA VAL A 281 -19.25 6.77 -10.73
C VAL A 281 -19.16 5.70 -11.81
N TYR A 282 -19.56 6.01 -13.03
CA TYR A 282 -19.65 5.03 -14.14
C TYR A 282 -18.31 4.48 -14.66
N ASN A 283 -17.20 5.07 -14.24
CA ASN A 283 -15.86 4.71 -14.73
C ASN A 283 -15.12 3.68 -13.85
N ASN A 284 -15.87 2.97 -13.01
CA ASN A 284 -15.31 1.97 -12.10
C ASN A 284 -15.80 0.57 -12.54
N ALA A 285 -14.89 -0.42 -12.53
CA ALA A 285 -15.21 -1.82 -12.84
C ALA A 285 -16.34 -2.40 -11.97
N MET A 286 -16.53 -1.88 -10.75
CA MET A 286 -17.61 -2.29 -9.84
C MET A 286 -18.97 -1.69 -10.19
N SER A 287 -19.04 -0.62 -10.99
CA SER A 287 -20.29 0.09 -11.29
C SER A 287 -21.30 -0.77 -12.05
N ALA A 288 -20.85 -1.66 -12.93
CA ALA A 288 -21.72 -2.56 -13.68
C ALA A 288 -22.41 -3.57 -12.75
N ALA A 289 -21.66 -4.18 -11.81
CA ALA A 289 -22.21 -5.13 -10.84
C ALA A 289 -23.19 -4.45 -9.87
N HIS A 290 -22.86 -3.24 -9.42
CA HIS A 290 -23.72 -2.42 -8.56
C HIS A 290 -25.05 -2.08 -9.23
N ASN A 291 -25.02 -1.61 -10.48
CA ASN A 291 -26.23 -1.30 -11.24
C ASN A 291 -27.10 -2.54 -11.52
N LEU A 292 -26.48 -3.71 -11.74
CA LEU A 292 -27.22 -4.96 -11.88
C LEU A 292 -27.94 -5.31 -10.57
N ALA A 293 -27.28 -5.21 -9.43
CA ALA A 293 -27.87 -5.47 -8.12
C ALA A 293 -29.06 -4.53 -7.80
N LEU A 294 -28.92 -3.23 -8.12
CA LEU A 294 -30.03 -2.28 -7.98
C LEU A 294 -31.20 -2.60 -8.89
N ARG A 295 -30.95 -3.03 -10.13
CA ARG A 295 -32.01 -3.46 -11.06
C ARG A 295 -32.73 -4.72 -10.57
N GLU A 296 -32.00 -5.69 -10.02
CA GLU A 296 -32.59 -6.88 -9.43
C GLU A 296 -33.47 -6.53 -8.24
N LEU A 297 -32.99 -5.64 -7.37
CA LEU A 297 -33.76 -5.14 -6.22
C LEU A 297 -35.06 -4.44 -6.68
N TYR A 298 -34.96 -3.57 -7.68
CA TYR A 298 -36.13 -2.90 -8.28
C TYR A 298 -37.13 -3.92 -8.83
N ASN A 299 -36.69 -4.87 -9.64
CA ASN A 299 -37.54 -5.89 -10.25
C ASN A 299 -38.26 -6.74 -9.20
N LYS A 300 -37.54 -7.10 -8.10
CA LYS A 300 -38.11 -7.88 -6.99
C LYS A 300 -39.25 -7.16 -6.29
N TYR A 301 -39.16 -5.87 -6.08
CA TYR A 301 -40.16 -5.12 -5.31
C TYR A 301 -41.20 -4.42 -6.18
N ALA A 302 -40.88 -4.00 -7.40
CA ALA A 302 -41.82 -3.39 -8.34
C ALA A 302 -42.93 -4.37 -8.74
N SER A 303 -42.59 -5.65 -8.90
CA SER A 303 -43.57 -6.72 -9.23
C SER A 303 -44.54 -7.03 -8.08
N GLN A 304 -44.24 -6.64 -6.85
CA GLN A 304 -45.08 -6.88 -5.66
C GLN A 304 -46.12 -5.78 -5.41
N GLY A 305 -46.25 -4.80 -6.32
CA GLY A 305 -47.20 -3.68 -6.18
C GLY A 305 -46.93 -2.74 -5.02
N LYS A 306 -45.81 -2.89 -4.33
CA LYS A 306 -45.37 -1.98 -3.29
C LYS A 306 -44.85 -0.72 -3.98
N LYS A 307 -45.49 0.41 -3.74
CA LYS A 307 -45.02 1.73 -4.20
C LYS A 307 -43.76 2.10 -3.41
N TYR A 308 -42.60 1.87 -3.98
CA TYR A 308 -41.32 2.35 -3.48
C TYR A 308 -40.90 3.56 -4.29
#